data_978adb5acdca631edcbbdfc270530006
#
_entry.id   978adb5acdca631edcbbdfc270530006
#
_cell.length_a   1.000
_cell.length_b   1.000
_cell.length_c   1.000
_cell.angle_alpha   90.00
_cell.angle_beta   90.00
_cell.angle_gamma   90.00
#
_symmetry.space_group_name_H-M   'P 1'
#
loop_
_entity.id
_entity.type
_entity.pdbx_description
1 polymer ?
#
loop_
_entity_poly.entity_id
_entity_poly.type
_entity_poly.pdbx_seq_one_letter_code
_entity_poly.pdbx_strand_id
1 'polypeptide(L)'
;MTILLAALSALGPFSIDTYLPSFQDIGASLNATPLEVQQTLTAYMLPFALMSLWHGAIADALGRRRVLLVSLALFALASAGCVFATRIEHLWVLRALQGISAGAGIVVSRAIVRDLYDGPEAQRLMSHISMMFALAPAIAPVIGGRLQQ
;
A
#
# COMPACT_ATOMS: atom_id res chain seq x y z
N MET A 1 -12.95 3.28 -14.96
CA MET A 1 -11.47 3.26 -15.00
C MET A 1 -10.86 4.16 -13.94
N THR A 2 -11.24 5.43 -13.84
CA THR A 2 -10.71 6.42 -12.88
C THR A 2 -10.78 5.96 -11.42
N ILE A 3 -11.93 5.45 -10.98
CA ILE A 3 -12.12 4.97 -9.60
C ILE A 3 -11.17 3.81 -9.29
N LEU A 4 -10.98 2.88 -10.23
CA LEU A 4 -10.07 1.74 -10.06
C LEU A 4 -8.63 2.21 -9.88
N LEU A 5 -8.16 3.11 -10.75
CA LEU A 5 -6.79 3.65 -10.70
C LEU A 5 -6.57 4.47 -9.42
N ALA A 6 -7.57 5.22 -9.00
CA ALA A 6 -7.53 5.99 -7.75
C ALA A 6 -7.48 5.06 -6.52
N ALA A 7 -8.30 4.01 -6.49
CA ALA A 7 -8.29 3.01 -5.42
C ALA A 7 -6.94 2.27 -5.34
N LEU A 8 -6.37 1.87 -6.49
CA LEU A 8 -5.05 1.26 -6.55
C LEU A 8 -3.95 2.18 -6.01
N SER A 9 -4.04 3.48 -6.30
CA SER A 9 -3.07 4.46 -5.82
C SER A 9 -3.21 4.74 -4.31
N ALA A 10 -4.41 4.65 -3.77
CA ALA A 10 -4.68 4.86 -2.34
C ALA A 10 -4.34 3.64 -1.47
N LEU A 11 -4.15 2.45 -2.04
CA LEU A 11 -3.98 1.20 -1.32
C LEU A 11 -2.76 1.22 -0.37
N GLY A 12 -1.63 1.79 -0.82
CA GLY A 12 -0.42 1.92 0.00
C GLY A 12 -0.63 2.77 1.26
N PRO A 13 -0.99 4.06 1.14
CA PRO A 13 -1.30 4.93 2.27
C PRO A 13 -2.40 4.38 3.16
N PHE A 14 -3.49 3.90 2.58
CA PHE A 14 -4.60 3.32 3.32
C PHE A 14 -4.17 2.16 4.23
N SER A 15 -3.26 1.30 3.75
CA SER A 15 -2.70 0.20 4.54
C SER A 15 -1.88 0.68 5.74
N ILE A 16 -1.18 1.81 5.63
CA ILE A 16 -0.43 2.41 6.74
C ILE A 16 -1.39 3.00 7.77
N ASP A 17 -2.32 3.83 7.32
CA ASP A 17 -3.18 4.61 8.20
C ASP A 17 -4.20 3.75 8.95
N THR A 18 -4.69 2.66 8.32
CA THR A 18 -5.56 1.68 8.98
C THR A 18 -4.82 0.87 10.05
N TYR A 19 -3.50 0.72 9.91
CA TYR A 19 -2.67 -0.05 10.82
C TYR A 19 -2.28 0.73 12.09
N LEU A 20 -2.15 2.06 12.01
CA LEU A 20 -1.70 2.89 13.12
C LEU A 20 -2.51 2.74 14.42
N PRO A 21 -3.86 2.71 14.40
CA PRO A 21 -4.64 2.51 15.60
C PRO A 21 -4.34 1.20 16.33
N SER A 22 -3.97 0.14 15.59
CA SER A 22 -3.75 -1.21 16.11
C SER A 22 -2.40 -1.40 16.82
N PHE A 23 -1.55 -0.38 16.90
CA PHE A 23 -0.18 -0.51 17.45
C PHE A 23 -0.13 -1.08 18.86
N GLN A 24 -1.02 -0.61 19.74
CA GLN A 24 -1.04 -1.05 21.14
C GLN A 24 -1.47 -2.52 21.24
N ASP A 25 -2.50 -2.89 20.49
CA ASP A 25 -3.04 -4.26 20.49
C ASP A 25 -2.05 -5.26 19.90
N ILE A 26 -1.35 -4.88 18.84
CA ILE A 26 -0.28 -5.68 18.23
C ILE A 26 0.86 -5.89 19.22
N GLY A 27 1.30 -4.83 19.93
CA GLY A 27 2.32 -4.92 20.96
C GLY A 27 1.93 -5.89 22.07
N ALA A 28 0.69 -5.79 22.55
CA ALA A 28 0.16 -6.67 23.60
C ALA A 28 0.02 -8.13 23.11
N SER A 29 -0.50 -8.34 21.90
CA SER A 29 -0.77 -9.69 21.38
C SER A 29 0.51 -10.48 21.03
N LEU A 30 1.55 -9.77 20.56
CA LEU A 30 2.84 -10.37 20.16
C LEU A 30 3.93 -10.25 21.23
N ASN A 31 3.61 -9.74 22.44
CA ASN A 31 4.57 -9.41 23.49
C ASN A 31 5.76 -8.58 22.97
N ALA A 32 5.47 -7.62 22.10
CA ALA A 32 6.45 -6.78 21.43
C ALA A 32 6.53 -5.39 22.09
N THR A 33 7.74 -4.86 22.12
CA THR A 33 7.97 -3.49 22.60
C THR A 33 7.42 -2.47 21.62
N PRO A 34 7.09 -1.24 22.06
CA PRO A 34 6.65 -0.17 21.17
C PRO A 34 7.63 0.11 20.00
N LEU A 35 8.93 -0.05 20.25
CA LEU A 35 9.97 0.11 19.24
C LEU A 35 9.87 -0.98 18.15
N GLU A 36 9.68 -2.24 18.55
CA GLU A 36 9.53 -3.36 17.61
C GLU A 36 8.26 -3.23 16.77
N VAL A 37 7.16 -2.75 17.34
CA VAL A 37 5.94 -2.44 16.60
C VAL A 37 6.18 -1.30 15.62
N GLN A 38 6.88 -0.23 16.02
CA GLN A 38 7.25 0.87 15.14
C GLN A 38 8.15 0.41 13.97
N GLN A 39 9.03 -0.55 14.19
CA GLN A 39 9.87 -1.15 13.14
C GLN A 39 9.05 -1.81 12.03
N THR A 40 7.82 -2.26 12.30
CA THR A 40 6.92 -2.79 11.26
C THR A 40 6.57 -1.74 10.20
N LEU A 41 6.46 -0.46 10.58
CA LEU A 41 6.29 0.64 9.62
C LEU A 41 7.55 0.84 8.78
N THR A 42 8.71 0.82 9.39
CA THR A 42 9.98 0.93 8.66
C THR A 42 10.15 -0.23 7.69
N ALA A 43 9.81 -1.45 8.13
CA ALA A 43 9.82 -2.65 7.30
C ALA A 43 8.87 -2.56 6.10
N TYR A 44 7.78 -1.81 6.22
CA TYR A 44 6.88 -1.53 5.10
C TYR A 44 7.39 -0.38 4.23
N MET A 45 7.75 0.77 4.83
CA MET A 45 8.03 2.01 4.11
C MET A 45 9.34 1.96 3.32
N LEU A 46 10.37 1.31 3.85
CA LEU A 46 11.66 1.21 3.19
C LEU A 46 11.58 0.41 1.88
N PRO A 47 11.05 -0.83 1.86
CA PRO A 47 10.84 -1.56 0.61
C PRO A 47 9.86 -0.88 -0.33
N PHE A 48 8.81 -0.22 0.19
CA PHE A 48 7.88 0.57 -0.62
C PHE A 48 8.60 1.69 -1.39
N ALA A 49 9.43 2.47 -0.70
CA ALA A 49 10.18 3.56 -1.32
C ALA A 49 11.17 3.03 -2.37
N LEU A 50 11.95 2.00 -2.03
CA LEU A 50 12.92 1.39 -2.94
C LEU A 50 12.24 0.81 -4.18
N MET A 51 11.20 0.01 -4.02
CA MET A 51 10.52 -0.64 -5.13
C MET A 51 9.73 0.34 -6.00
N SER A 52 9.27 1.46 -5.45
CA SER A 52 8.61 2.51 -6.24
C SER A 52 9.49 3.06 -7.36
N LEU A 53 10.81 3.06 -7.17
CA LEU A 53 11.78 3.46 -8.21
C LEU A 53 11.84 2.47 -9.37
N TRP A 54 11.63 1.18 -9.09
CA TRP A 54 11.77 0.11 -10.08
C TRP A 54 10.45 -0.29 -10.73
N HIS A 55 9.30 -0.08 -10.06
CA HIS A 55 8.00 -0.49 -10.58
C HIS A 55 7.67 0.08 -11.96
N GLY A 56 8.12 1.30 -12.27
CA GLY A 56 7.96 1.87 -13.61
C GLY A 56 8.66 1.05 -14.67
N ALA A 57 9.96 0.83 -14.50
CA ALA A 57 10.77 0.05 -15.45
C ALA A 57 10.29 -1.41 -15.57
N ILE A 58 9.90 -2.03 -14.45
CA ILE A 58 9.35 -3.40 -14.44
C ILE A 58 8.02 -3.44 -15.20
N ALA A 59 7.15 -2.45 -15.00
CA ALA A 59 5.85 -2.37 -15.67
C ALA A 59 5.99 -2.09 -17.19
N ASP A 60 7.00 -1.34 -17.59
CA ASP A 60 7.32 -1.11 -19.00
C ASP A 60 7.86 -2.38 -19.67
N ALA A 61 8.68 -3.17 -18.97
CA ALA A 61 9.27 -4.40 -19.50
C ALA A 61 8.30 -5.60 -19.53
N LEU A 62 7.51 -5.80 -18.45
CA LEU A 62 6.65 -6.99 -18.28
C LEU A 62 5.17 -6.73 -18.61
N GLY A 63 4.82 -5.49 -18.86
CA GLY A 63 3.45 -5.05 -19.11
C GLY A 63 2.70 -4.65 -17.83
N ARG A 64 2.03 -3.49 -17.88
CA ARG A 64 1.37 -2.84 -16.74
C ARG A 64 0.36 -3.73 -16.04
N ARG A 65 -0.47 -4.45 -16.80
CA ARG A 65 -1.50 -5.35 -16.25
C ARG A 65 -0.90 -6.49 -15.43
N ARG A 66 0.18 -7.12 -15.92
CA ARG A 66 0.83 -8.24 -15.21
C ARG A 66 1.42 -7.77 -13.90
N VAL A 67 2.15 -6.66 -13.91
CA VAL A 67 2.77 -6.11 -12.73
C VAL A 67 1.73 -5.75 -11.68
N LEU A 68 0.62 -5.10 -12.06
CA LEU A 68 -0.48 -4.80 -11.14
C LEU A 68 -1.09 -6.06 -10.52
N LEU A 69 -1.42 -7.07 -11.34
CA LEU A 69 -2.06 -8.30 -10.85
C LEU A 69 -1.15 -9.07 -9.89
N VAL A 70 0.14 -9.21 -10.23
CA VAL A 70 1.12 -9.89 -9.38
C VAL A 70 1.31 -9.12 -8.07
N SER A 71 1.45 -7.80 -8.14
CA SER A 71 1.62 -6.96 -6.95
C SER A 71 0.38 -6.99 -6.05
N LEU A 72 -0.82 -6.95 -6.61
CA LEU A 72 -2.07 -7.06 -5.82
C LEU A 72 -2.19 -8.44 -5.16
N ALA A 73 -1.87 -9.52 -5.89
CA ALA A 73 -1.88 -10.86 -5.33
C ALA A 73 -0.88 -11.00 -4.19
N LEU A 74 0.35 -10.51 -4.38
CA LEU A 74 1.39 -10.52 -3.34
C LEU A 74 0.96 -9.69 -2.12
N PHE A 75 0.38 -8.51 -2.34
CA PHE A 75 -0.14 -7.66 -1.27
C PHE A 75 -1.25 -8.36 -0.48
N ALA A 76 -2.21 -8.99 -1.17
CA ALA A 76 -3.31 -9.71 -0.53
C ALA A 76 -2.82 -10.92 0.28
N LEU A 77 -1.88 -11.70 -0.28
CA LEU A 77 -1.28 -12.84 0.41
C LEU A 77 -0.48 -12.42 1.65
N ALA A 78 0.32 -11.35 1.53
CA ALA A 78 1.06 -10.80 2.65
C ALA A 78 0.11 -10.25 3.73
N SER A 79 -0.99 -9.60 3.33
CA SER A 79 -2.02 -9.10 4.25
C SER A 79 -2.72 -10.25 4.98
N ALA A 80 -3.10 -11.31 4.26
CA ALA A 80 -3.65 -12.51 4.88
C ALA A 80 -2.64 -13.18 5.83
N GLY A 81 -1.35 -13.20 5.46
CA GLY A 81 -0.27 -13.70 6.30
C GLY A 81 -0.14 -12.95 7.62
N CYS A 82 -0.34 -11.62 7.63
CA CYS A 82 -0.28 -10.81 8.84
C CYS A 82 -1.28 -11.28 9.92
N VAL A 83 -2.43 -11.82 9.52
CA VAL A 83 -3.43 -12.37 10.47
C VAL A 83 -2.90 -13.59 11.22
N PHE A 84 -2.01 -14.36 10.59
CA PHE A 84 -1.42 -15.57 11.17
C PHE A 84 -0.04 -15.33 11.80
N ALA A 85 0.40 -14.07 11.90
CA ALA A 85 1.66 -13.74 12.53
C ALA A 85 1.61 -14.02 14.03
N THR A 86 2.48 -14.90 14.51
CA THR A 86 2.59 -15.29 15.92
C THR A 86 3.79 -14.66 16.63
N ARG A 87 4.64 -13.98 15.87
CA ARG A 87 5.83 -13.25 16.33
C ARG A 87 5.99 -11.97 15.57
N ILE A 88 6.66 -11.00 16.18
CA ILE A 88 6.89 -9.69 15.57
C ILE A 88 7.76 -9.77 14.30
N GLU A 89 8.72 -10.72 14.27
CA GLU A 89 9.58 -10.93 13.12
C GLU A 89 8.80 -11.39 11.88
N HIS A 90 7.78 -12.25 12.08
CA HIS A 90 6.88 -12.65 10.99
C HIS A 90 6.17 -11.43 10.41
N LEU A 91 5.73 -10.51 11.29
CA LEU A 91 5.05 -9.31 10.89
C LEU A 91 5.98 -8.36 10.11
N TRP A 92 7.26 -8.23 10.50
CA TRP A 92 8.24 -7.44 9.75
C TRP A 92 8.43 -7.94 8.31
N VAL A 93 8.58 -9.26 8.13
CA VAL A 93 8.74 -9.86 6.79
C VAL A 93 7.49 -9.63 5.95
N LEU A 94 6.31 -9.86 6.50
CA LEU A 94 5.05 -9.68 5.79
C LEU A 94 4.80 -8.22 5.44
N ARG A 95 5.15 -7.28 6.32
CA ARG A 95 5.11 -5.85 6.07
C ARG A 95 6.09 -5.42 4.96
N ALA A 96 7.28 -6.02 4.92
CA ALA A 96 8.22 -5.79 3.83
C ALA A 96 7.65 -6.25 2.48
N LEU A 97 7.03 -7.42 2.43
CA LEU A 97 6.34 -7.93 1.23
C LEU A 97 5.18 -7.04 0.79
N GLN A 98 4.37 -6.55 1.75
CA GLN A 98 3.34 -5.55 1.47
C GLN A 98 3.93 -4.26 0.90
N GLY A 99 5.02 -3.76 1.49
CA GLY A 99 5.72 -2.57 1.00
C GLY A 99 6.24 -2.74 -0.42
N ILE A 100 6.91 -3.86 -0.71
CA ILE A 100 7.37 -4.19 -2.06
C ILE A 100 6.24 -4.11 -3.08
N SER A 101 5.07 -4.63 -2.75
CA SER A 101 3.94 -4.75 -3.69
C SER A 101 3.09 -3.48 -3.79
N ALA A 102 2.93 -2.73 -2.70
CA ALA A 102 2.01 -1.59 -2.65
C ALA A 102 2.41 -0.43 -3.59
N GLY A 103 3.70 -0.21 -3.81
CA GLY A 103 4.21 0.84 -4.68
C GLY A 103 3.76 0.71 -6.14
N ALA A 104 3.50 -0.51 -6.61
CA ALA A 104 3.01 -0.75 -7.96
C ALA A 104 1.68 -0.04 -8.23
N GLY A 105 0.77 -0.01 -7.26
CA GLY A 105 -0.52 0.66 -7.39
C GLY A 105 -0.40 2.12 -7.78
N ILE A 106 0.47 2.86 -7.11
CA ILE A 106 0.68 4.29 -7.38
C ILE A 106 1.40 4.52 -8.71
N VAL A 107 2.53 3.83 -8.90
CA VAL A 107 3.42 4.07 -10.05
C VAL A 107 2.75 3.65 -11.35
N VAL A 108 2.17 2.45 -11.38
CA VAL A 108 1.58 1.91 -12.61
C VAL A 108 0.25 2.60 -12.95
N SER A 109 -0.57 3.00 -11.94
CA SER A 109 -1.78 3.76 -12.20
C SER A 109 -1.50 5.09 -12.87
N ARG A 110 -0.50 5.84 -12.40
CA ARG A 110 -0.07 7.11 -13.02
C ARG A 110 0.49 6.89 -14.43
N ALA A 111 1.21 5.80 -14.63
CA ALA A 111 1.74 5.46 -15.93
C ALA A 111 0.60 5.13 -16.93
N ILE A 112 -0.41 4.38 -16.52
CA ILE A 112 -1.60 4.06 -17.35
C ILE A 112 -2.33 5.34 -17.76
N VAL A 113 -2.48 6.30 -16.84
CA VAL A 113 -3.12 7.60 -17.21
C VAL A 113 -2.33 8.33 -18.29
N ARG A 114 -1.00 8.36 -18.16
CA ARG A 114 -0.14 9.01 -19.17
C ARG A 114 -0.12 8.30 -20.53
N ASP A 115 -0.36 6.98 -20.54
CA ASP A 115 -0.38 6.21 -21.78
C ASP A 115 -1.71 6.33 -22.54
N LEU A 116 -2.81 6.56 -21.82
CA LEU A 116 -4.17 6.51 -22.39
C LEU A 116 -4.80 7.88 -22.60
N TYR A 117 -4.28 8.92 -21.95
CA TYR A 117 -4.90 10.25 -21.93
C TYR A 117 -3.84 11.34 -22.11
N ASP A 118 -4.19 12.35 -22.89
CA ASP A 118 -3.35 13.53 -23.17
C ASP A 118 -3.98 14.83 -22.65
N GLY A 119 -3.13 15.83 -22.45
CA GLY A 119 -3.54 17.21 -22.17
C GLY A 119 -4.43 17.37 -20.93
N PRO A 120 -5.53 18.14 -21.04
CA PRO A 120 -6.40 18.47 -19.89
C PRO A 120 -7.08 17.26 -19.25
N GLU A 121 -7.35 16.22 -20.03
CA GLU A 121 -8.01 15.00 -19.53
C GLU A 121 -7.07 14.20 -18.63
N ALA A 122 -5.81 14.03 -19.03
CA ALA A 122 -4.79 13.41 -18.20
C ALA A 122 -4.60 14.17 -16.88
N GLN A 123 -4.55 15.50 -16.91
CA GLN A 123 -4.44 16.33 -15.72
C GLN A 123 -5.63 16.17 -14.78
N ARG A 124 -6.85 16.14 -15.32
CA ARG A 124 -8.07 15.92 -14.53
C ARG A 124 -8.06 14.55 -13.83
N LEU A 125 -7.64 13.50 -14.53
CA LEU A 125 -7.52 12.15 -13.96
C LEU A 125 -6.44 12.07 -12.88
N MET A 126 -5.28 12.69 -13.11
CA MET A 126 -4.21 12.79 -12.12
C MET A 126 -4.68 13.53 -10.86
N SER A 127 -5.46 14.60 -11.02
CA SER A 127 -6.03 15.35 -9.89
C SER A 127 -7.00 14.48 -9.07
N HIS A 128 -7.86 13.67 -9.70
CA HIS A 128 -8.74 12.74 -9.00
C HIS A 128 -7.95 11.67 -8.24
N ILE A 129 -6.90 11.11 -8.85
CA ILE A 129 -6.02 10.13 -8.19
C ILE A 129 -5.35 10.77 -6.97
N SER A 130 -4.84 11.99 -7.11
CA SER A 130 -4.19 12.72 -6.01
C SER A 130 -5.17 13.09 -4.90
N MET A 131 -6.41 13.42 -5.23
CA MET A 131 -7.48 13.72 -4.25
C MET A 131 -7.84 12.45 -3.45
N MET A 132 -8.01 11.30 -4.10
CA MET A 132 -8.26 10.03 -3.42
C MET A 132 -7.09 9.62 -2.52
N PHE A 133 -5.86 9.83 -2.97
CA PHE A 133 -4.66 9.63 -2.17
C PHE A 133 -4.65 10.51 -0.91
N ALA A 134 -5.04 11.78 -1.03
CA ALA A 134 -5.10 12.72 0.10
C ALA A 134 -6.26 12.41 1.07
N LEU A 135 -7.34 11.77 0.61
CA LEU A 135 -8.47 11.37 1.44
C LEU A 135 -8.20 10.09 2.24
N ALA A 136 -7.28 9.24 1.79
CA ALA A 136 -6.95 7.98 2.44
C ALA A 136 -6.56 8.17 3.93
N PRO A 137 -5.67 9.10 4.32
CA PRO A 137 -5.32 9.35 5.72
C PRO A 137 -6.48 9.86 6.59
N ALA A 138 -7.50 10.47 5.99
CA ALA A 138 -8.67 10.94 6.74
C ALA A 138 -9.67 9.82 7.04
N ILE A 139 -9.79 8.85 6.14
CA ILE A 139 -10.80 7.78 6.21
C ILE A 139 -10.24 6.52 6.90
N ALA A 140 -8.99 6.16 6.61
CA ALA A 140 -8.39 4.92 7.07
C ALA A 140 -8.33 4.76 8.59
N PRO A 141 -7.95 5.77 9.41
CA PRO A 141 -7.93 5.64 10.87
C PRO A 141 -9.34 5.46 11.46
N VAL A 142 -10.35 6.07 10.84
CA VAL A 142 -11.76 5.93 11.28
C VAL A 142 -12.24 4.49 11.05
N ILE A 143 -11.89 3.91 9.92
CA ILE A 143 -12.22 2.50 9.63
C ILE A 143 -11.40 1.58 10.54
N GLY A 144 -10.10 1.80 10.67
CA GLY A 144 -9.21 1.01 11.53
C GLY A 144 -9.68 1.01 12.98
N GLY A 145 -10.02 2.18 13.55
CA GLY A 145 -10.50 2.30 14.92
C GLY A 145 -11.87 1.65 15.18
N ARG A 146 -12.75 1.58 14.16
CA ARG A 146 -14.04 0.86 14.28
C ARG A 146 -13.90 -0.66 14.18
N LEU A 147 -12.91 -1.16 13.49
CA LEU A 147 -12.65 -2.60 13.37
C LEU A 147 -12.05 -3.20 14.65
N GLN A 148 -11.57 -2.37 15.57
CA GLN A 148 -11.00 -2.78 16.86
C GLN A 148 -12.04 -2.84 18.00
N GLN A 149 -13.25 -2.33 17.79
CA GLN A 149 -14.37 -2.40 18.74
C GLN A 149 -15.19 -3.68 18.54
#